data_66b448a0ac0c67e6377e0dd0179c68a7
#
_entry.id   66b448a0ac0c67e6377e0dd0179c68a7
#
_cell.length_a   1.000
_cell.length_b   1.000
_cell.length_c   1.000
_cell.angle_alpha   90.00
_cell.angle_beta   90.00
_cell.angle_gamma   90.00
#
_symmetry.space_group_name_H-M   'P 1'
#
loop_
_entity.id
_entity.type
_entity.pdbx_description
1 polymer ?
#
loop_
_entity_poly.entity_id
_entity_poly.type
_entity_poly.pdbx_seq_one_letter_code
_entity_poly.pdbx_strand_id
1 'polypeptide(L)'
;MDPTAQAFLAAIVGAIVAGSTVLAWHLSDKQQSRRLEVVEPAVPSGVATVLSVLRSSAVVVDETESVLKASAPAYALGLVRGNELVAEELADLVRAVRRDGQIREIEMQMARPGGTPDRHVTARVAPLGSRLVLALVEDRTRERRVE
;
A
#
# COMPACT_ATOMS: atom_id res chain seq x y z
N MET A 1 -16.13 -58.22 26.38
CA MET A 1 -15.39 -56.99 26.52
C MET A 1 -15.69 -56.40 27.91
N ASP A 2 -14.67 -56.16 28.68
CA ASP A 2 -14.83 -55.53 29.99
C ASP A 2 -15.33 -54.08 29.85
N PRO A 3 -16.22 -53.63 30.71
CA PRO A 3 -16.74 -52.26 30.65
C PRO A 3 -15.64 -51.18 30.77
N THR A 4 -14.53 -51.50 31.40
CA THR A 4 -13.33 -50.65 31.46
C THR A 4 -12.66 -50.52 30.11
N ALA A 5 -12.54 -51.55 29.30
CA ALA A 5 -11.99 -51.54 27.97
C ALA A 5 -12.84 -50.69 26.99
N GLN A 6 -14.18 -50.77 27.13
CA GLN A 6 -15.09 -49.92 26.35
C GLN A 6 -14.97 -48.46 26.71
N ALA A 7 -14.83 -48.12 28.02
CA ALA A 7 -14.63 -46.77 28.46
C ALA A 7 -13.33 -46.16 27.97
N PHE A 8 -12.25 -46.94 27.96
CA PHE A 8 -10.96 -46.49 27.39
C PHE A 8 -11.04 -46.27 25.88
N LEU A 9 -11.69 -47.18 25.15
CA LEU A 9 -11.84 -47.04 23.70
C LEU A 9 -12.67 -45.81 23.34
N ALA A 10 -13.76 -45.55 24.07
CA ALA A 10 -14.60 -44.37 23.89
C ALA A 10 -13.84 -43.07 24.20
N ALA A 11 -13.00 -43.05 25.26
CA ALA A 11 -12.18 -41.92 25.61
C ALA A 11 -11.11 -41.60 24.56
N ILE A 12 -10.48 -42.63 24.00
CA ILE A 12 -9.47 -42.46 22.94
C ILE A 12 -10.13 -41.92 21.65
N VAL A 13 -11.24 -42.47 21.25
CA VAL A 13 -11.98 -41.99 20.06
C VAL A 13 -12.47 -40.58 20.25
N GLY A 14 -13.00 -40.23 21.41
CA GLY A 14 -13.41 -38.85 21.76
C GLY A 14 -12.24 -37.86 21.73
N ALA A 15 -11.08 -38.23 22.26
CA ALA A 15 -9.89 -37.40 22.24
C ALA A 15 -9.34 -37.16 20.81
N ILE A 16 -9.38 -38.19 19.95
CA ILE A 16 -8.95 -38.05 18.54
C ILE A 16 -9.90 -37.15 17.79
N VAL A 17 -11.21 -37.26 17.95
CA VAL A 17 -12.22 -36.41 17.28
C VAL A 17 -12.10 -34.98 17.75
N ALA A 18 -12.00 -34.73 19.05
CA ALA A 18 -11.83 -33.39 19.61
C ALA A 18 -10.50 -32.73 19.16
N GLY A 19 -9.41 -33.48 19.21
CA GLY A 19 -8.11 -33.00 18.74
C GLY A 19 -8.08 -32.68 17.26
N SER A 20 -8.72 -33.50 16.44
CA SER A 20 -8.83 -33.26 14.99
C SER A 20 -9.63 -32.01 14.66
N THR A 21 -10.72 -31.75 15.39
CA THR A 21 -11.55 -30.56 15.20
C THR A 21 -10.81 -29.29 15.59
N VAL A 22 -10.12 -29.28 16.72
CA VAL A 22 -9.29 -28.13 17.17
C VAL A 22 -8.14 -27.88 16.20
N LEU A 23 -7.47 -28.95 15.72
CA LEU A 23 -6.38 -28.83 14.76
C LEU A 23 -6.87 -28.29 13.41
N ALA A 24 -8.00 -28.76 12.91
CA ALA A 24 -8.63 -28.28 11.69
C ALA A 24 -9.02 -26.80 11.79
N TRP A 25 -9.54 -26.38 12.93
CA TRP A 25 -9.89 -24.98 13.17
C TRP A 25 -8.64 -24.08 13.26
N HIS A 26 -7.60 -24.55 13.94
CA HIS A 26 -6.35 -23.82 14.06
C HIS A 26 -5.60 -23.71 12.72
N LEU A 27 -5.64 -24.73 11.89
CA LEU A 27 -5.08 -24.69 10.53
C LEU A 27 -5.91 -23.81 9.59
N SER A 28 -7.22 -23.81 9.74
CA SER A 28 -8.12 -22.96 8.96
C SER A 28 -7.92 -21.47 9.32
N ASP A 29 -7.76 -21.17 10.60
CA ASP A 29 -7.48 -19.81 11.07
C ASP A 29 -6.11 -19.31 10.57
N LYS A 30 -5.08 -20.16 10.62
CA LYS A 30 -3.77 -19.85 10.05
C LYS A 30 -3.79 -19.70 8.51
N GLN A 31 -4.60 -20.48 7.81
CA GLN A 31 -4.74 -20.34 6.36
C GLN A 31 -5.51 -19.08 5.98
N GLN A 32 -6.49 -18.70 6.78
CA GLN A 32 -7.23 -17.45 6.60
C GLN A 32 -6.36 -16.25 6.92
N SER A 33 -5.57 -16.32 7.98
CA SER A 33 -4.56 -15.29 8.31
C SER A 33 -3.47 -15.21 7.24
N ARG A 34 -3.01 -16.34 6.70
CA ARG A 34 -2.08 -16.36 5.56
C ARG A 34 -2.69 -15.85 4.26
N ARG A 35 -3.98 -16.06 4.03
CA ARG A 35 -4.68 -15.46 2.88
C ARG A 35 -4.84 -13.96 3.03
N LEU A 36 -4.98 -13.46 4.25
CA LEU A 36 -4.98 -12.02 4.54
C LEU A 36 -3.56 -11.43 4.48
N GLU A 37 -2.54 -12.24 4.73
CA GLU A 37 -1.14 -11.83 4.69
C GLU A 37 -0.51 -11.92 3.28
N VAL A 38 -1.04 -12.77 2.41
CA VAL A 38 -0.66 -12.93 0.99
C VAL A 38 -1.52 -12.04 0.07
N VAL A 39 -2.57 -11.42 0.56
CA VAL A 39 -3.04 -10.20 -0.07
C VAL A 39 -1.99 -9.13 0.26
N GLU A 40 -0.90 -9.11 -0.52
CA GLU A 40 -0.20 -7.87 -0.78
C GLU A 40 -1.27 -6.78 -0.82
N PRO A 41 -1.07 -5.60 -0.21
CA PRO A 41 -1.99 -4.51 -0.38
C PRO A 41 -2.04 -4.19 -1.88
N ALA A 42 -2.70 -5.05 -2.61
CA ALA A 42 -2.95 -4.87 -4.02
C ALA A 42 -3.76 -3.59 -4.11
N VAL A 43 -3.21 -2.62 -4.78
CA VAL A 43 -3.96 -1.47 -5.24
C VAL A 43 -5.26 -2.00 -5.85
N PRO A 44 -6.45 -1.62 -5.35
CA PRO A 44 -7.69 -2.10 -5.92
C PRO A 44 -7.64 -1.98 -7.43
N SER A 45 -8.09 -2.99 -8.17
CA SER A 45 -7.96 -3.03 -9.63
C SER A 45 -8.54 -1.79 -10.32
N GLY A 46 -9.58 -1.20 -9.75
CA GLY A 46 -10.13 0.07 -10.21
C GLY A 46 -9.17 1.26 -10.07
N VAL A 47 -8.43 1.32 -8.97
CA VAL A 47 -7.42 2.39 -8.76
C VAL A 47 -6.25 2.22 -9.73
N ALA A 48 -5.76 1.01 -9.95
CA ALA A 48 -4.70 0.74 -10.92
C ALA A 48 -5.12 1.16 -12.34
N THR A 49 -6.36 0.91 -12.73
CA THR A 49 -6.92 1.32 -14.02
C THR A 49 -7.01 2.85 -14.12
N VAL A 50 -7.51 3.52 -13.10
CA VAL A 50 -7.60 4.98 -13.06
C VAL A 50 -6.21 5.61 -13.16
N LEU A 51 -5.23 5.10 -12.42
CA LEU A 51 -3.84 5.59 -12.46
C LEU A 51 -3.21 5.42 -13.84
N SER A 52 -3.56 4.36 -14.58
CA SER A 52 -3.03 4.13 -15.93
C SER A 52 -3.60 5.09 -16.96
N VAL A 53 -4.81 5.62 -16.74
CA VAL A 53 -5.49 6.56 -17.64
C VAL A 53 -5.16 8.01 -17.29
N LEU A 54 -4.85 8.32 -16.04
CA LEU A 54 -4.49 9.67 -15.63
C LEU A 54 -3.19 10.11 -16.29
N ARG A 55 -3.24 11.26 -16.93
CA ARG A 55 -2.04 11.95 -17.45
C ARG A 55 -1.22 12.61 -16.36
N SER A 56 -1.74 12.65 -15.16
CA SER A 56 -1.09 13.20 -13.97
C SER A 56 -0.09 12.21 -13.39
N SER A 57 0.95 12.73 -12.78
CA SER A 57 1.92 11.92 -12.05
C SER A 57 1.32 11.45 -10.73
N ALA A 58 1.04 10.18 -10.62
CA ALA A 58 0.41 9.57 -9.44
C ALA A 58 1.30 8.48 -8.86
N VAL A 59 1.37 8.42 -7.54
CA VAL A 59 2.14 7.43 -6.78
C VAL A 59 1.29 6.90 -5.63
N VAL A 60 1.28 5.60 -5.46
CA VAL A 60 0.66 4.94 -4.30
C VAL A 60 1.75 4.36 -3.42
N VAL A 61 1.72 4.70 -2.15
CA VAL A 61 2.71 4.32 -1.14
C VAL A 61 2.06 3.49 -0.05
N ASP A 62 2.73 2.44 0.39
CA ASP A 62 2.27 1.57 1.47
C ASP A 62 2.71 2.05 2.87
N GLU A 63 2.42 1.26 3.91
CA GLU A 63 2.75 1.56 5.30
C GLU A 63 4.26 1.64 5.57
N THR A 64 5.07 0.99 4.76
CA THR A 64 6.54 0.98 4.86
C THR A 64 7.21 2.09 4.06
N GLU A 65 6.43 3.01 3.50
CA GLU A 65 6.88 4.07 2.59
C GLU A 65 7.40 3.54 1.24
N SER A 66 7.13 2.29 0.92
CA SER A 66 7.43 1.71 -0.38
C SER A 66 6.38 2.09 -1.42
N VAL A 67 6.83 2.41 -2.61
CA VAL A 67 5.97 2.69 -3.75
C VAL A 67 5.41 1.39 -4.30
N LEU A 68 4.10 1.21 -4.21
CA LEU A 68 3.41 0.03 -4.76
C LEU A 68 3.09 0.20 -6.24
N LYS A 69 2.67 1.40 -6.62
CA LYS A 69 2.28 1.73 -7.99
C LYS A 69 2.63 3.19 -8.27
N ALA A 70 3.11 3.44 -9.47
CA ALA A 70 3.35 4.78 -9.97
C ALA A 70 2.93 4.86 -11.44
N SER A 71 2.42 6.02 -11.85
CA SER A 71 2.12 6.28 -13.26
C SER A 71 3.40 6.53 -14.06
N ALA A 72 3.36 6.33 -15.37
CA ALA A 72 4.49 6.62 -16.24
C ALA A 72 4.99 8.08 -16.11
N PRO A 73 4.12 9.12 -16.03
CA PRO A 73 4.57 10.48 -15.76
C PRO A 73 5.31 10.64 -14.42
N ALA A 74 4.98 9.86 -13.38
CA ALA A 74 5.68 9.92 -12.10
C ALA A 74 7.15 9.48 -12.23
N TYR A 75 7.42 8.45 -12.98
CA TYR A 75 8.78 8.03 -13.31
C TYR A 75 9.52 9.08 -14.18
N ALA A 76 8.83 9.64 -15.16
CA ALA A 76 9.39 10.68 -16.03
C ALA A 76 9.74 11.98 -15.29
N LEU A 77 8.99 12.34 -14.24
CA LEU A 77 9.30 13.44 -13.35
C LEU A 77 10.47 13.16 -12.40
N GLY A 78 10.86 11.90 -12.24
CA GLY A 78 11.90 11.51 -11.30
C GLY A 78 11.42 11.44 -9.85
N LEU A 79 10.12 11.26 -9.62
CA LEU A 79 9.54 11.14 -8.27
C LEU A 79 9.90 9.82 -7.60
N VAL A 80 10.09 8.77 -8.40
CA VAL A 80 10.30 7.40 -7.94
C VAL A 80 11.60 6.85 -8.51
N ARG A 81 12.38 6.24 -7.63
CA ARG A 81 13.56 5.46 -8.00
C ARG A 81 13.45 4.09 -7.34
N GLY A 82 13.34 3.03 -8.15
CA GLY A 82 13.02 1.70 -7.62
C GLY A 82 11.65 1.71 -6.95
N ASN A 83 11.62 1.46 -5.66
CA ASN A 83 10.40 1.45 -4.83
C ASN A 83 10.35 2.62 -3.82
N GLU A 84 11.17 3.63 -4.01
CA GLU A 84 11.30 4.74 -3.07
C GLU A 84 10.95 6.08 -3.71
N LEU A 85 10.40 6.98 -2.91
CA LEU A 85 10.22 8.38 -3.28
C LEU A 85 11.57 9.10 -3.23
N VAL A 86 11.92 9.78 -4.31
CA VAL A 86 13.19 10.54 -4.41
C VAL A 86 13.08 11.88 -3.68
N ALA A 87 11.92 12.55 -3.76
CA ALA A 87 11.70 13.84 -3.14
C ALA A 87 11.41 13.69 -1.65
N GLU A 88 12.31 14.17 -0.81
CA GLU A 88 12.19 14.09 0.66
C GLU A 88 10.99 14.89 1.19
N GLU A 89 10.71 16.05 0.61
CA GLU A 89 9.54 16.87 0.95
C GLU A 89 8.23 16.12 0.71
N LEU A 90 8.15 15.35 -0.37
CA LEU A 90 6.99 14.52 -0.67
C LEU A 90 6.86 13.35 0.32
N ALA A 91 7.97 12.73 0.68
CA ALA A 91 7.99 11.67 1.68
C ALA A 91 7.53 12.17 3.06
N ASP A 92 7.97 13.35 3.47
CA ASP A 92 7.54 13.99 4.72
C ASP A 92 6.05 14.31 4.71
N LEU A 93 5.52 14.76 3.57
CA LEU A 93 4.10 15.03 3.40
C LEU A 93 3.27 13.74 3.48
N VAL A 94 3.74 12.66 2.89
CA VAL A 94 3.11 11.33 2.99
C VAL A 94 3.04 10.87 4.45
N ARG A 95 4.11 11.04 5.22
CA ARG A 95 4.13 10.70 6.65
C ARG A 95 3.14 11.55 7.44
N ALA A 96 3.02 12.84 7.15
CA ALA A 96 2.08 13.72 7.80
C ALA A 96 0.63 13.34 7.52
N VAL A 97 0.28 13.04 6.28
CA VAL A 97 -1.05 12.57 5.88
C VAL A 97 -1.39 11.23 6.53
N ARG A 98 -0.42 10.34 6.64
CA ARG A 98 -0.61 9.06 7.32
C ARG A 98 -0.91 9.20 8.81
N ARG A 99 -0.30 10.19 9.46
CA ARG A 99 -0.52 10.43 10.91
C ARG A 99 -1.89 11.00 11.22
N ASP A 100 -2.37 11.96 10.43
CA ASP A 100 -3.60 12.69 10.72
C ASP A 100 -4.78 12.34 9.80
N GLY A 101 -4.53 11.63 8.70
CA GLY A 101 -5.56 11.22 7.76
C GLY A 101 -6.16 12.36 6.94
N GLN A 102 -5.54 13.52 6.92
CA GLN A 102 -6.04 14.71 6.22
C GLN A 102 -5.35 14.90 4.88
N ILE A 103 -6.12 15.33 3.88
CA ILE A 103 -5.58 15.72 2.57
C ILE A 103 -4.73 16.98 2.71
N ARG A 104 -3.52 16.92 2.15
CA ARG A 104 -2.58 18.04 2.16
C ARG A 104 -2.08 18.34 0.76
N GLU A 105 -1.80 19.60 0.53
CA GLU A 105 -1.23 20.09 -0.72
C GLU A 105 -0.04 20.99 -0.42
N ILE A 106 1.05 20.80 -1.16
CA ILE A 106 2.23 21.67 -1.10
C ILE A 106 2.73 22.01 -2.50
N GLU A 107 3.35 23.16 -2.63
CA GLU A 107 4.19 23.52 -3.78
C GLU A 107 5.64 23.18 -3.46
N MET A 108 6.32 22.52 -4.40
CA MET A 108 7.71 22.15 -4.24
C MET A 108 8.49 22.37 -5.54
N GLN A 109 9.79 22.45 -5.43
CA GLN A 109 10.69 22.54 -6.56
C GLN A 109 11.42 21.21 -6.71
N MET A 110 11.46 20.70 -7.93
CA MET A 110 12.21 19.50 -8.27
C MET A 110 13.38 19.85 -9.18
N ALA A 111 14.57 19.48 -8.76
CA ALA A 111 15.77 19.63 -9.56
C ALA A 111 15.69 18.82 -10.85
N ARG A 112 16.14 19.41 -11.96
CA ARG A 112 16.31 18.72 -13.22
C ARG A 112 17.78 18.34 -13.43
N PRO A 113 18.07 17.14 -13.92
CA PRO A 113 19.43 16.81 -14.35
C PRO A 113 19.87 17.71 -15.51
N GLY A 114 21.14 18.09 -15.52
CA GLY A 114 21.74 18.81 -16.63
C GLY A 114 21.68 20.32 -16.59
N GLY A 115 21.50 20.96 -15.42
CA GLY A 115 21.57 22.42 -15.24
C GLY A 115 20.41 23.20 -15.85
N THR A 116 19.32 22.53 -16.20
CA THR A 116 18.04 23.17 -16.57
C THR A 116 17.33 23.74 -15.34
N PRO A 117 16.51 24.80 -15.49
CA PRO A 117 15.76 25.37 -14.36
C PRO A 117 14.91 24.31 -13.65
N ASP A 118 14.82 24.43 -12.33
CA ASP A 118 13.99 23.57 -11.51
C ASP A 118 12.53 23.58 -11.97
N ARG A 119 11.85 22.45 -11.76
CA ARG A 119 10.42 22.34 -12.00
C ARG A 119 9.65 22.80 -10.78
N HIS A 120 8.65 23.63 -11.00
CA HIS A 120 7.64 23.91 -9.99
C HIS A 120 6.51 22.88 -10.11
N VAL A 121 6.28 22.14 -9.07
CA VAL A 121 5.23 21.12 -9.02
C VAL A 121 4.34 21.35 -7.81
N THR A 122 3.07 21.03 -7.96
CA THR A 122 2.11 20.97 -6.86
C THR A 122 1.86 19.51 -6.53
N ALA A 123 2.10 19.13 -5.28
CA ALA A 123 1.84 17.79 -4.78
C ALA A 123 0.61 17.80 -3.87
N ARG A 124 -0.37 16.99 -4.18
CA ARG A 124 -1.55 16.73 -3.35
C ARG A 124 -1.51 15.30 -2.85
N VAL A 125 -1.57 15.13 -1.55
CA VAL A 125 -1.48 13.83 -0.89
C VAL A 125 -2.73 13.56 -0.09
N ALA A 126 -3.31 12.39 -0.28
CA ALA A 126 -4.53 11.94 0.37
C ALA A 126 -4.42 10.51 0.88
N PRO A 127 -5.09 10.15 1.97
CA PRO A 127 -5.17 8.76 2.38
C PRO A 127 -6.01 7.97 1.40
N LEU A 128 -5.56 6.76 1.06
CA LEU A 128 -6.26 5.81 0.21
C LEU A 128 -6.60 4.56 1.03
N GLY A 129 -7.78 4.55 1.62
CA GLY A 129 -8.15 3.53 2.59
C GLY A 129 -7.37 3.68 3.90
N SER A 130 -7.19 2.58 4.64
CA SER A 130 -6.54 2.60 5.96
C SER A 130 -5.02 2.41 5.91
N ARG A 131 -4.48 1.90 4.81
CA ARG A 131 -3.07 1.49 4.70
C ARG A 131 -2.27 2.21 3.63
N LEU A 132 -2.93 2.73 2.62
CA LEU A 132 -2.28 3.33 1.47
C LEU A 132 -2.40 4.85 1.48
N VAL A 133 -1.46 5.50 0.84
CA VAL A 133 -1.46 6.95 0.62
C VAL A 133 -1.26 7.21 -0.87
N LEU A 134 -2.09 8.07 -1.44
CA LEU A 134 -2.03 8.50 -2.83
C LEU A 134 -1.40 9.90 -2.91
N ALA A 135 -0.36 10.03 -3.69
CA ALA A 135 0.25 11.31 -4.04
C ALA A 135 0.00 11.63 -5.51
N LEU A 136 -0.59 12.79 -5.77
CA LEU A 136 -0.76 13.35 -7.11
C LEU A 136 0.17 14.54 -7.26
N VAL A 137 0.97 14.55 -8.32
CA VAL A 137 1.92 15.62 -8.58
C VAL A 137 1.67 16.21 -9.97
N GLU A 138 1.47 17.51 -10.02
CA GLU A 138 1.22 18.27 -11.24
C GLU A 138 2.36 19.23 -11.53
N ASP A 139 2.84 19.25 -12.76
CA ASP A 139 3.86 20.20 -13.22
C ASP A 139 3.20 21.53 -13.59
N ARG A 140 3.45 22.55 -12.78
CA ARG A 140 2.95 23.91 -12.96
C ARG A 140 3.93 24.83 -13.67
N THR A 141 5.04 24.32 -14.15
CA THR A 141 6.10 25.13 -14.78
C THR A 141 5.61 25.91 -16.00
N ARG A 142 4.63 25.39 -16.72
CA ARG A 142 4.07 26.04 -17.92
C ARG A 142 3.09 27.16 -17.59
N GLU A 143 2.35 27.08 -16.52
CA GLU A 143 1.33 28.07 -16.13
C GLU A 143 1.95 29.39 -15.68
N ARG A 144 3.12 29.35 -15.03
CA ARG A 144 3.84 30.56 -14.59
C ARG A 144 4.54 31.33 -15.73
N ARG A 145 4.68 30.73 -16.92
CA ARG A 145 5.28 31.42 -18.09
C ARG A 145 4.32 32.28 -18.87
N VAL A 146 3.03 32.21 -18.59
CA VAL A 146 1.99 32.95 -19.34
C VAL A 146 1.56 34.22 -18.62
N GLU A 147 2.00 34.43 -17.39
CA GLU A 147 1.87 35.69 -16.64
C GLU A 147 3.17 36.51 -16.76
#